data_a9c5321372d0c69274591507a5b07fe1
#
_entry.id   a9c5321372d0c69274591507a5b07fe1
#
_cell.length_a   1.000
_cell.length_b   1.000
_cell.length_c   1.000
_cell.angle_alpha   90.00
_cell.angle_beta   90.00
_cell.angle_gamma   90.00
#
_symmetry.space_group_name_H-M   'P 1'
#
loop_
_entity.id
_entity.type
_entity.pdbx_description
1 polymer ?
#
loop_
_entity_poly.entity_id
_entity_poly.type
_entity_poly.pdbx_seq_one_letter_code
_entity_poly.pdbx_strand_id
1 'polypeptide(L)'
;MENSSENPDKKKPVKKDTVPAADIDLGALVTTVGEKWLANPWLTLLWLTVARFIADAASYNADLAIRLNKGGVRPQTGNALEHLEQQMDSVIAYVKGYILNKYKKGNEKAYYPSFGFVHQGKHYEFPTDRNRRVASLKLMVVAIKENGFKDEEYGEDFWKTMLTNYEALVKESTTLDGEISSKVGAKNVSKNDLTKALRAIAGIIRYNYPDTYKQELRDWGFQKEKY
;
A
#
# COMPACT_ATOMS: atom_id res chain seq x y z
N MET A 1 32.90 -27.82 43.54
CA MET A 1 31.47 -27.65 43.20
C MET A 1 31.41 -26.51 42.17
N GLU A 2 31.52 -26.86 40.89
CA GLU A 2 31.41 -25.89 39.78
C GLU A 2 29.96 -25.83 39.34
N ASN A 3 29.35 -24.65 39.53
CA ASN A 3 28.03 -24.35 39.01
C ASN A 3 28.18 -23.88 37.53
N SER A 4 27.90 -24.76 36.60
CA SER A 4 27.73 -24.43 35.20
C SER A 4 26.37 -23.75 35.03
N SER A 5 26.38 -22.40 34.91
CA SER A 5 25.20 -21.63 34.52
C SER A 5 24.95 -21.86 33.03
N GLU A 6 23.96 -22.68 32.71
CA GLU A 6 23.40 -22.76 31.36
C GLU A 6 22.74 -21.43 31.03
N ASN A 7 23.19 -20.82 29.92
CA ASN A 7 22.65 -19.57 29.36
C ASN A 7 21.35 -19.90 28.59
N PRO A 8 20.15 -19.45 29.05
CA PRO A 8 18.85 -19.85 28.48
C PRO A 8 18.48 -19.23 27.17
N ASP A 9 19.32 -18.38 26.55
CA ASP A 9 18.95 -17.55 25.37
C ASP A 9 19.51 -18.03 24.03
N LYS A 10 19.94 -19.27 23.88
CA LYS A 10 20.23 -19.83 22.57
C LYS A 10 18.92 -20.15 21.83
N LYS A 11 18.33 -19.16 21.16
CA LYS A 11 17.25 -19.37 20.17
C LYS A 11 17.69 -20.46 19.21
N LYS A 12 16.99 -21.61 19.22
CA LYS A 12 17.22 -22.69 18.24
C LYS A 12 17.16 -22.12 16.84
N PRO A 13 18.10 -22.45 15.95
CA PRO A 13 18.08 -21.93 14.58
C PRO A 13 16.77 -22.34 13.92
N VAL A 14 16.00 -21.35 13.48
CA VAL A 14 14.75 -21.58 12.74
C VAL A 14 15.12 -22.28 11.45
N LYS A 15 14.69 -23.54 11.26
CA LYS A 15 14.86 -24.25 10.00
C LYS A 15 14.22 -23.40 8.90
N LYS A 16 15.04 -22.92 7.96
CA LYS A 16 14.49 -22.22 6.78
C LYS A 16 13.68 -23.22 5.96
N ASP A 17 12.41 -22.86 5.70
CA ASP A 17 11.55 -23.61 4.79
C ASP A 17 12.17 -23.62 3.38
N THR A 18 11.99 -24.70 2.64
CA THR A 18 12.38 -24.79 1.21
C THR A 18 11.51 -23.93 0.32
N VAL A 19 10.33 -23.52 0.81
CA VAL A 19 9.42 -22.59 0.14
C VAL A 19 9.75 -21.17 0.58
N PRO A 20 10.03 -20.23 -0.35
CA PRO A 20 10.37 -18.87 0.00
C PRO A 20 9.18 -18.12 0.65
N ALA A 21 9.50 -17.28 1.64
CA ALA A 21 8.53 -16.40 2.28
C ALA A 21 8.28 -15.11 1.49
N ALA A 22 9.30 -14.63 0.74
CA ALA A 22 9.21 -13.42 -0.07
C ALA A 22 8.31 -13.66 -1.29
N ASP A 23 7.43 -12.70 -1.57
CA ASP A 23 6.39 -12.83 -2.60
C ASP A 23 6.97 -12.98 -4.02
N ILE A 24 8.04 -12.26 -4.34
CA ILE A 24 8.69 -12.31 -5.65
C ILE A 24 9.32 -13.70 -5.87
N ASP A 25 10.04 -14.19 -4.88
CA ASP A 25 10.70 -15.51 -4.96
C ASP A 25 9.66 -16.63 -5.03
N LEU A 26 8.55 -16.48 -4.29
CA LEU A 26 7.44 -17.42 -4.37
C LEU A 26 6.80 -17.41 -5.77
N GLY A 27 6.59 -16.22 -6.35
CA GLY A 27 6.06 -16.08 -7.70
C GLY A 27 6.92 -16.76 -8.76
N ALA A 28 8.24 -16.63 -8.66
CA ALA A 28 9.16 -17.35 -9.53
C ALA A 28 9.09 -18.88 -9.30
N LEU A 29 9.07 -19.32 -8.04
CA LEU A 29 9.01 -20.74 -7.71
C LEU A 29 7.74 -21.42 -8.23
N VAL A 30 6.55 -20.80 -8.03
CA VAL A 30 5.30 -21.42 -8.49
C VAL A 30 5.24 -21.57 -10.01
N THR A 31 5.84 -20.65 -10.75
CA THR A 31 5.97 -20.75 -12.21
C THR A 31 6.83 -21.95 -12.59
N THR A 32 8.05 -22.01 -12.04
CA THR A 32 9.00 -23.11 -12.32
C THR A 32 8.41 -24.47 -11.94
N VAL A 33 7.80 -24.57 -10.74
CA VAL A 33 7.19 -25.83 -10.29
C VAL A 33 5.98 -26.21 -11.15
N GLY A 34 5.19 -25.25 -11.61
CA GLY A 34 4.07 -25.52 -12.53
C GLY A 34 4.53 -26.14 -13.84
N GLU A 35 5.57 -25.59 -14.46
CA GLU A 35 6.17 -26.13 -15.69
C GLU A 35 6.76 -27.53 -15.47
N LYS A 36 7.50 -27.71 -14.36
CA LYS A 36 8.07 -29.01 -14.02
C LYS A 36 7.00 -30.05 -13.73
N TRP A 37 5.93 -29.67 -13.01
CA TRP A 37 4.83 -30.59 -12.72
C TRP A 37 4.10 -31.02 -14.00
N LEU A 38 3.86 -30.10 -14.92
CA LEU A 38 3.26 -30.43 -16.22
C LEU A 38 4.10 -31.44 -17.01
N ALA A 39 5.43 -31.31 -16.96
CA ALA A 39 6.37 -32.22 -17.62
C ALA A 39 6.54 -33.57 -16.88
N ASN A 40 6.02 -33.71 -15.66
CA ASN A 40 6.17 -34.89 -14.81
C ASN A 40 4.81 -35.46 -14.36
N PRO A 41 4.06 -36.13 -15.28
CA PRO A 41 2.69 -36.60 -15.02
C PRO A 41 2.59 -37.70 -13.93
N TRP A 42 3.72 -38.28 -13.52
CA TRP A 42 3.76 -39.21 -12.38
C TRP A 42 3.46 -38.54 -11.03
N LEU A 43 3.72 -37.23 -10.91
CA LEU A 43 3.44 -36.48 -9.70
C LEU A 43 1.95 -36.13 -9.67
N THR A 44 1.23 -36.61 -8.68
CA THR A 44 -0.20 -36.36 -8.51
C THR A 44 -0.51 -35.89 -7.10
N LEU A 45 -1.40 -34.88 -6.99
CA LEU A 45 -2.04 -34.48 -5.74
C LEU A 45 -3.52 -34.80 -5.87
N LEU A 46 -4.10 -35.55 -4.93
CA LEU A 46 -5.52 -35.94 -4.98
C LEU A 46 -6.49 -34.75 -4.91
N TRP A 47 -6.06 -33.65 -4.34
CA TRP A 47 -6.89 -32.47 -4.07
C TRP A 47 -6.61 -31.27 -4.98
N LEU A 48 -5.60 -31.37 -5.88
CA LEU A 48 -5.21 -30.28 -6.76
C LEU A 48 -4.67 -30.83 -8.09
N THR A 49 -5.19 -30.35 -9.19
CA THR A 49 -4.66 -30.69 -10.54
C THR A 49 -3.53 -29.73 -10.94
N VAL A 50 -2.62 -30.17 -11.81
CA VAL A 50 -1.58 -29.32 -12.37
C VAL A 50 -2.14 -28.10 -13.10
N ALA A 51 -3.21 -28.26 -13.86
CA ALA A 51 -3.87 -27.17 -14.57
C ALA A 51 -4.39 -26.10 -13.60
N ARG A 52 -5.02 -26.51 -12.49
CA ARG A 52 -5.49 -25.59 -11.45
C ARG A 52 -4.32 -24.90 -10.76
N PHE A 53 -3.27 -25.60 -10.41
CA PHE A 53 -2.07 -25.00 -9.80
C PHE A 53 -1.46 -23.93 -10.72
N ILE A 54 -1.32 -24.19 -12.02
CA ILE A 54 -0.78 -23.20 -12.99
C ILE A 54 -1.71 -21.98 -13.09
N ALA A 55 -3.03 -22.16 -13.11
CA ALA A 55 -3.98 -21.06 -13.14
C ALA A 55 -3.87 -20.19 -11.87
N ASP A 56 -3.79 -20.82 -10.69
CA ASP A 56 -3.65 -20.13 -9.42
C ASP A 56 -2.28 -19.40 -9.33
N ALA A 57 -1.19 -19.99 -9.84
CA ALA A 57 0.13 -19.38 -9.94
C ALA A 57 0.12 -18.14 -10.86
N ALA A 58 -0.55 -18.22 -12.02
CA ALA A 58 -0.69 -17.10 -12.94
C ALA A 58 -1.49 -15.95 -12.31
N SER A 59 -2.60 -16.24 -11.63
CA SER A 59 -3.39 -15.26 -10.90
C SER A 59 -2.59 -14.58 -9.80
N TYR A 60 -1.84 -15.36 -9.00
CA TYR A 60 -0.97 -14.82 -7.95
C TYR A 60 0.07 -13.85 -8.52
N ASN A 61 0.75 -14.22 -9.62
CA ASN A 61 1.76 -13.39 -10.25
C ASN A 61 1.17 -12.12 -10.88
N ALA A 62 -0.03 -12.19 -11.46
CA ALA A 62 -0.75 -11.01 -11.97
C ALA A 62 -1.08 -10.02 -10.83
N ASP A 63 -1.61 -10.51 -9.71
CA ASP A 63 -1.91 -9.68 -8.54
C ASP A 63 -0.65 -9.09 -7.91
N LEU A 64 0.45 -9.85 -7.88
CA LEU A 64 1.75 -9.38 -7.42
C LEU A 64 2.27 -8.24 -8.30
N ALA A 65 2.20 -8.39 -9.63
CA ALA A 65 2.64 -7.36 -10.58
C ALA A 65 1.85 -6.05 -10.42
N ILE A 66 0.52 -6.14 -10.30
CA ILE A 66 -0.34 -4.97 -10.05
C ILE A 66 0.07 -4.27 -8.76
N ARG A 67 0.29 -5.02 -7.68
CA ARG A 67 0.69 -4.48 -6.38
C ARG A 67 2.04 -3.77 -6.44
N LEU A 68 3.02 -4.36 -7.12
CA LEU A 68 4.36 -3.77 -7.27
C LEU A 68 4.30 -2.45 -8.05
N ASN A 69 3.55 -2.42 -9.16
CA ASN A 69 3.37 -1.22 -9.96
C ASN A 69 2.70 -0.10 -9.17
N LYS A 70 1.58 -0.39 -8.50
CA LYS A 70 0.85 0.61 -7.71
C LYS A 70 1.60 1.04 -6.45
N GLY A 71 2.37 0.12 -5.85
CA GLY A 71 3.27 0.43 -4.75
C GLY A 71 4.37 1.42 -5.13
N GLY A 72 4.79 1.47 -6.40
CA GLY A 72 5.72 2.47 -6.93
C GLY A 72 5.06 3.84 -7.18
N VAL A 73 3.78 3.88 -7.57
CA VAL A 73 3.02 5.13 -7.82
C VAL A 73 2.60 5.81 -6.52
N ARG A 74 2.22 5.05 -5.50
CA ARG A 74 1.73 5.57 -4.21
C ARG A 74 2.63 6.64 -3.55
N PRO A 75 3.96 6.48 -3.46
CA PRO A 75 4.84 7.52 -2.93
C PRO A 75 4.82 8.81 -3.76
N GLN A 76 4.69 8.70 -5.09
CA GLN A 76 4.63 9.86 -6.00
C GLN A 76 3.36 10.68 -5.75
N THR A 77 2.20 10.02 -5.66
CA THR A 77 0.93 10.67 -5.31
C THR A 77 0.98 11.27 -3.90
N GLY A 78 1.61 10.58 -2.93
CA GLY A 78 1.85 11.09 -1.58
C GLY A 78 2.66 12.38 -1.57
N ASN A 79 3.81 12.38 -2.24
CA ASN A 79 4.69 13.55 -2.36
C ASN A 79 3.98 14.74 -3.06
N ALA A 80 3.19 14.46 -4.11
CA ALA A 80 2.42 15.51 -4.78
C ALA A 80 1.37 16.14 -3.86
N LEU A 81 0.69 15.33 -3.04
CA LEU A 81 -0.24 15.82 -2.02
C LEU A 81 0.46 16.68 -0.97
N GLU A 82 1.58 16.21 -0.42
CA GLU A 82 2.37 16.95 0.58
C GLU A 82 2.84 18.30 0.03
N HIS A 83 3.26 18.35 -1.23
CA HIS A 83 3.66 19.60 -1.87
C HIS A 83 2.49 20.61 -1.95
N LEU A 84 1.29 20.15 -2.37
CA LEU A 84 0.11 21.02 -2.39
C LEU A 84 -0.31 21.44 -0.98
N GLU A 85 -0.21 20.54 0.01
CA GLU A 85 -0.49 20.82 1.42
C GLU A 85 0.43 21.92 1.96
N GLN A 86 1.72 21.84 1.70
CA GLN A 86 2.71 22.86 2.07
C GLN A 86 2.43 24.21 1.36
N GLN A 87 2.08 24.17 0.09
CA GLN A 87 1.73 25.37 -0.67
C GLN A 87 0.48 26.05 -0.07
N MET A 88 -0.57 25.30 0.23
CA MET A 88 -1.77 25.84 0.88
C MET A 88 -1.44 26.45 2.25
N ASP A 89 -0.69 25.73 3.07
CA ASP A 89 -0.36 26.14 4.44
C ASP A 89 0.51 27.42 4.44
N SER A 90 1.36 27.62 3.43
CA SER A 90 2.18 28.83 3.29
C SER A 90 1.36 30.09 2.97
N VAL A 91 0.22 29.93 2.29
CA VAL A 91 -0.59 31.09 1.81
C VAL A 91 -1.88 31.30 2.60
N ILE A 92 -2.30 30.37 3.44
CA ILE A 92 -3.57 30.43 4.16
C ILE A 92 -3.67 31.68 5.08
N ALA A 93 -2.53 32.19 5.55
CA ALA A 93 -2.48 33.40 6.37
C ALA A 93 -2.95 34.65 5.61
N TYR A 94 -2.74 34.71 4.28
CA TYR A 94 -3.22 35.83 3.45
C TYR A 94 -4.74 35.87 3.44
N VAL A 95 -5.42 34.72 3.33
CA VAL A 95 -6.88 34.66 3.38
C VAL A 95 -7.39 35.16 4.73
N LYS A 96 -6.76 34.78 5.84
CA LYS A 96 -7.08 35.36 7.16
C LYS A 96 -6.87 36.88 7.19
N GLY A 97 -5.84 37.38 6.50
CA GLY A 97 -5.60 38.80 6.32
C GLY A 97 -6.72 39.50 5.56
N TYR A 98 -7.22 38.93 4.47
CA TYR A 98 -8.36 39.47 3.72
C TYR A 98 -9.61 39.56 4.58
N ILE A 99 -9.92 38.52 5.35
CA ILE A 99 -11.05 38.49 6.26
C ILE A 99 -10.91 39.55 7.35
N LEU A 100 -9.72 39.66 7.96
CA LEU A 100 -9.42 40.67 8.99
C LEU A 100 -9.60 42.11 8.45
N ASN A 101 -9.09 42.38 7.24
CA ASN A 101 -9.18 43.69 6.61
C ASN A 101 -10.63 44.10 6.34
N LYS A 102 -11.47 43.15 5.84
CA LYS A 102 -12.87 43.40 5.54
C LYS A 102 -13.74 43.54 6.78
N TYR A 103 -13.66 42.61 7.73
CA TYR A 103 -14.58 42.51 8.87
C TYR A 103 -14.06 43.17 10.15
N LYS A 104 -12.80 43.58 10.17
CA LYS A 104 -12.07 44.22 11.26
C LYS A 104 -11.86 43.31 12.47
N LYS A 105 -10.88 43.68 13.27
CA LYS A 105 -10.46 42.93 14.47
C LYS A 105 -11.63 42.78 15.44
N GLY A 106 -11.86 41.54 15.89
CA GLY A 106 -12.94 41.18 16.82
C GLY A 106 -14.15 40.55 16.14
N ASN A 107 -14.45 40.91 14.89
CA ASN A 107 -15.55 40.33 14.12
C ASN A 107 -15.13 39.23 13.14
N GLU A 108 -13.86 39.23 12.74
CA GLU A 108 -13.28 38.30 11.73
C GLU A 108 -13.55 36.83 12.03
N LYS A 109 -13.53 36.46 13.31
CA LYS A 109 -13.69 35.07 13.75
C LYS A 109 -15.04 34.46 13.38
N ALA A 110 -16.09 35.28 13.33
CA ALA A 110 -17.44 34.83 12.95
C ALA A 110 -17.49 34.37 11.47
N TYR A 111 -16.58 34.84 10.64
CA TYR A 111 -16.55 34.55 9.21
C TYR A 111 -15.59 33.42 8.83
N TYR A 112 -14.67 33.03 9.71
CA TYR A 112 -13.74 31.95 9.44
C TYR A 112 -14.40 30.63 8.99
N PRO A 113 -15.51 30.16 9.59
CA PRO A 113 -16.17 28.93 9.17
C PRO A 113 -16.66 28.95 7.71
N SER A 114 -17.15 30.10 7.22
CA SER A 114 -17.60 30.21 5.82
C SER A 114 -16.45 30.07 4.82
N PHE A 115 -15.21 30.37 5.22
CA PHE A 115 -14.00 30.14 4.45
C PHE A 115 -13.37 28.75 4.70
N GLY A 116 -14.07 27.86 5.35
CA GLY A 116 -13.61 26.49 5.60
C GLY A 116 -12.64 26.32 6.77
N PHE A 117 -12.39 27.38 7.57
CA PHE A 117 -11.61 27.22 8.79
C PHE A 117 -12.46 26.54 9.87
N VAL A 118 -11.88 25.59 10.58
CA VAL A 118 -12.52 24.88 11.68
C VAL A 118 -12.01 25.40 13.03
N HIS A 119 -12.88 25.43 14.02
CA HIS A 119 -12.51 25.82 15.39
C HIS A 119 -11.79 24.63 16.04
N GLN A 120 -10.53 24.84 16.46
CA GLN A 120 -9.73 23.84 17.14
C GLN A 120 -9.12 24.43 18.41
N GLY A 121 -9.61 23.98 19.56
CA GLY A 121 -9.20 24.54 20.85
C GLY A 121 -9.56 26.02 20.98
N LYS A 122 -8.55 26.91 20.93
CA LYS A 122 -8.72 28.37 21.02
C LYS A 122 -8.54 29.11 19.69
N HIS A 123 -8.28 28.37 18.61
CA HIS A 123 -7.90 28.93 17.31
C HIS A 123 -8.80 28.41 16.19
N TYR A 124 -8.78 29.13 15.08
CA TYR A 124 -9.35 28.67 13.82
C TYR A 124 -8.21 28.23 12.90
N GLU A 125 -8.28 26.97 12.44
CA GLU A 125 -7.26 26.36 11.61
C GLU A 125 -7.87 25.77 10.34
N PHE A 126 -7.06 25.66 9.29
CA PHE A 126 -7.47 24.95 8.10
C PHE A 126 -7.21 23.46 8.31
N PRO A 127 -8.17 22.56 7.96
CA PRO A 127 -8.03 21.13 8.27
C PRO A 127 -6.79 20.51 7.66
N THR A 128 -6.14 19.60 8.40
CA THR A 128 -5.03 18.78 7.92
C THR A 128 -5.48 17.42 7.37
N ASP A 129 -6.65 16.92 7.81
CA ASP A 129 -7.24 15.72 7.22
C ASP A 129 -7.65 15.97 5.78
N ARG A 130 -7.23 15.10 4.87
CA ARG A 130 -7.35 15.28 3.42
C ARG A 130 -8.79 15.46 2.95
N ASN A 131 -9.71 14.63 3.42
CA ASN A 131 -11.12 14.72 3.02
C ASN A 131 -11.79 16.00 3.58
N ARG A 132 -11.50 16.35 4.82
CA ARG A 132 -11.96 17.59 5.42
C ARG A 132 -11.36 18.81 4.73
N ARG A 133 -10.08 18.73 4.33
CA ARG A 133 -9.39 19.79 3.58
C ARG A 133 -10.05 20.03 2.23
N VAL A 134 -10.43 18.98 1.49
CA VAL A 134 -11.22 19.12 0.24
C VAL A 134 -12.55 19.83 0.49
N ALA A 135 -13.29 19.43 1.53
CA ALA A 135 -14.56 20.10 1.89
C ALA A 135 -14.34 21.57 2.24
N SER A 136 -13.30 21.90 3.00
CA SER A 136 -12.93 23.25 3.37
C SER A 136 -12.47 24.10 2.17
N LEU A 137 -11.76 23.51 1.23
CA LEU A 137 -11.38 24.19 -0.03
C LEU A 137 -12.61 24.56 -0.87
N LYS A 138 -13.64 23.72 -0.91
CA LYS A 138 -14.91 24.03 -1.59
C LYS A 138 -15.58 25.26 -0.98
N LEU A 139 -15.61 25.36 0.36
CA LEU A 139 -16.10 26.52 1.07
C LEU A 139 -15.22 27.75 0.79
N MET A 140 -13.90 27.60 0.80
CA MET A 140 -12.95 28.66 0.53
C MET A 140 -13.17 29.32 -0.84
N VAL A 141 -13.30 28.52 -1.91
CA VAL A 141 -13.52 29.02 -3.28
C VAL A 141 -14.81 29.86 -3.35
N VAL A 142 -15.90 29.36 -2.75
CA VAL A 142 -17.18 30.08 -2.75
C VAL A 142 -17.06 31.38 -1.95
N ALA A 143 -16.52 31.30 -0.72
CA ALA A 143 -16.43 32.46 0.16
C ALA A 143 -15.51 33.56 -0.40
N ILE A 144 -14.39 33.21 -1.03
CA ILE A 144 -13.49 34.17 -1.70
C ILE A 144 -14.21 34.95 -2.77
N LYS A 145 -14.99 34.26 -3.61
CA LYS A 145 -15.78 34.89 -4.68
C LYS A 145 -16.87 35.81 -4.09
N GLU A 146 -17.69 35.30 -3.18
CA GLU A 146 -18.83 36.03 -2.62
C GLU A 146 -18.41 37.24 -1.76
N ASN A 147 -17.22 37.19 -1.20
CA ASN A 147 -16.71 38.25 -0.36
C ASN A 147 -15.87 39.31 -1.11
N GLY A 148 -15.76 39.19 -2.44
CA GLY A 148 -15.07 40.19 -3.27
C GLY A 148 -13.55 40.07 -3.26
N PHE A 149 -13.00 38.89 -2.88
CA PHE A 149 -11.56 38.61 -2.89
C PHE A 149 -11.09 37.85 -4.15
N LYS A 150 -11.95 37.80 -5.18
CA LYS A 150 -11.68 36.99 -6.38
C LYS A 150 -10.42 37.42 -7.13
N ASP A 151 -10.12 38.72 -7.13
CA ASP A 151 -9.04 39.35 -7.88
C ASP A 151 -7.77 39.54 -7.04
N GLU A 152 -7.75 39.07 -5.79
CA GLU A 152 -6.58 39.08 -4.93
C GLU A 152 -5.52 38.08 -5.44
N GLU A 153 -4.26 38.23 -5.01
CA GLU A 153 -3.16 37.33 -5.39
C GLU A 153 -3.48 35.86 -5.10
N TYR A 154 -4.07 35.59 -3.92
CA TYR A 154 -4.61 34.28 -3.55
C TYR A 154 -6.14 34.32 -3.61
N GLY A 155 -6.65 34.65 -4.80
CA GLY A 155 -8.06 34.82 -5.10
C GLY A 155 -8.76 33.56 -5.61
N GLU A 156 -9.86 33.74 -6.34
CA GLU A 156 -10.71 32.63 -6.80
C GLU A 156 -9.94 31.62 -7.67
N ASP A 157 -9.17 32.10 -8.64
CA ASP A 157 -8.47 31.23 -9.60
C ASP A 157 -7.40 30.37 -8.92
N PHE A 158 -6.66 30.95 -7.96
CA PHE A 158 -5.67 30.21 -7.17
C PHE A 158 -6.34 29.05 -6.40
N TRP A 159 -7.38 29.35 -5.60
CA TRP A 159 -8.01 28.33 -4.76
C TRP A 159 -8.83 27.32 -5.56
N LYS A 160 -9.38 27.70 -6.70
CA LYS A 160 -10.08 26.80 -7.63
C LYS A 160 -9.11 25.80 -8.27
N THR A 161 -7.94 26.28 -8.71
CA THR A 161 -6.87 25.42 -9.24
C THR A 161 -6.36 24.47 -8.15
N MET A 162 -6.13 25.00 -6.95
CA MET A 162 -5.69 24.24 -5.80
C MET A 162 -6.69 23.13 -5.45
N LEU A 163 -8.00 23.46 -5.37
CA LEU A 163 -9.06 22.49 -5.12
C LEU A 163 -9.09 21.38 -6.17
N THR A 164 -9.06 21.77 -7.46
CA THR A 164 -9.12 20.78 -8.55
C THR A 164 -7.97 19.78 -8.50
N ASN A 165 -6.75 20.29 -8.33
CA ASN A 165 -5.56 19.44 -8.29
C ASN A 165 -5.53 18.57 -7.02
N TYR A 166 -5.86 19.16 -5.87
CA TYR A 166 -5.83 18.45 -4.60
C TYR A 166 -6.92 17.37 -4.50
N GLU A 167 -8.16 17.67 -4.92
CA GLU A 167 -9.27 16.72 -4.93
C GLU A 167 -8.98 15.52 -5.86
N ALA A 168 -8.38 15.78 -7.04
CA ALA A 168 -7.97 14.72 -7.96
C ALA A 168 -6.94 13.77 -7.31
N LEU A 169 -5.90 14.32 -6.68
CA LEU A 169 -4.86 13.53 -6.00
C LEU A 169 -5.38 12.78 -4.77
N VAL A 170 -6.27 13.37 -3.99
CA VAL A 170 -6.92 12.68 -2.83
C VAL A 170 -7.75 11.50 -3.33
N LYS A 171 -8.52 11.67 -4.40
CA LYS A 171 -9.28 10.59 -5.02
C LYS A 171 -8.37 9.47 -5.54
N GLU A 172 -7.29 9.83 -6.24
CA GLU A 172 -6.30 8.89 -6.74
C GLU A 172 -5.65 8.11 -5.59
N SER A 173 -5.20 8.78 -4.53
CA SER A 173 -4.61 8.15 -3.34
C SER A 173 -5.57 7.15 -2.70
N THR A 174 -6.85 7.52 -2.53
CA THR A 174 -7.89 6.65 -1.97
C THR A 174 -8.13 5.42 -2.84
N THR A 175 -8.16 5.60 -4.17
CA THR A 175 -8.32 4.50 -5.12
C THR A 175 -7.13 3.54 -5.06
N LEU A 176 -5.89 4.07 -5.07
CA LEU A 176 -4.67 3.28 -4.95
C LEU A 176 -4.64 2.45 -3.66
N ASP A 177 -4.99 3.07 -2.53
CA ASP A 177 -5.04 2.38 -1.22
C ASP A 177 -6.10 1.26 -1.20
N GLY A 178 -7.28 1.50 -1.78
CA GLY A 178 -8.33 0.50 -1.90
C GLY A 178 -7.93 -0.69 -2.78
N GLU A 179 -7.32 -0.42 -3.93
CA GLU A 179 -6.86 -1.45 -4.86
C GLU A 179 -5.70 -2.28 -4.28
N ILE A 180 -4.72 -1.62 -3.63
CA ILE A 180 -3.61 -2.32 -2.96
C ILE A 180 -4.17 -3.22 -1.85
N SER A 181 -5.08 -2.71 -1.02
CA SER A 181 -5.68 -3.49 0.09
C SER A 181 -6.46 -4.70 -0.42
N SER A 182 -7.27 -4.54 -1.47
CA SER A 182 -8.01 -5.65 -2.10
C SER A 182 -7.07 -6.73 -2.63
N LYS A 183 -5.99 -6.33 -3.34
CA LYS A 183 -5.02 -7.27 -3.91
C LYS A 183 -4.17 -7.97 -2.83
N VAL A 184 -3.88 -7.31 -1.71
CA VAL A 184 -3.21 -7.94 -0.56
C VAL A 184 -4.07 -9.06 0.03
N GLY A 185 -5.37 -8.84 0.20
CA GLY A 185 -6.31 -9.86 0.71
C GLY A 185 -6.36 -11.10 -0.19
N ALA A 186 -6.65 -10.91 -1.48
CA ALA A 186 -6.71 -11.99 -2.48
C ALA A 186 -5.38 -12.77 -2.57
N LYS A 187 -4.26 -12.05 -2.62
CA LYS A 187 -2.92 -12.64 -2.65
C LYS A 187 -2.65 -13.54 -1.44
N ASN A 188 -3.04 -13.12 -0.24
CA ASN A 188 -2.74 -13.89 0.97
C ASN A 188 -3.46 -15.24 0.99
N VAL A 189 -4.69 -15.32 0.49
CA VAL A 189 -5.41 -16.59 0.30
C VAL A 189 -4.66 -17.46 -0.72
N SER A 190 -4.40 -16.95 -1.91
CA SER A 190 -3.68 -17.67 -2.96
C SER A 190 -2.28 -18.10 -2.52
N LYS A 191 -1.56 -17.25 -1.77
CA LYS A 191 -0.24 -17.57 -1.22
C LYS A 191 -0.27 -18.80 -0.32
N ASN A 192 -1.27 -18.89 0.56
CA ASN A 192 -1.40 -20.00 1.49
C ASN A 192 -1.65 -21.33 0.73
N ASP A 193 -2.55 -21.31 -0.25
CA ASP A 193 -2.89 -22.49 -1.04
C ASP A 193 -1.71 -22.96 -1.90
N LEU A 194 -1.01 -22.03 -2.57
CA LEU A 194 0.19 -22.32 -3.34
C LEU A 194 1.31 -22.84 -2.46
N THR A 195 1.53 -22.25 -1.27
CA THR A 195 2.54 -22.71 -0.32
C THR A 195 2.24 -24.14 0.18
N LYS A 196 0.96 -24.44 0.45
CA LYS A 196 0.51 -25.79 0.81
C LYS A 196 0.82 -26.79 -0.32
N ALA A 197 0.52 -26.43 -1.56
CA ALA A 197 0.79 -27.27 -2.72
C ALA A 197 2.30 -27.51 -2.91
N LEU A 198 3.12 -26.46 -2.84
CA LEU A 198 4.57 -26.55 -2.94
C LEU A 198 5.18 -27.46 -1.88
N ARG A 199 4.71 -27.37 -0.63
CA ARG A 199 5.17 -28.26 0.44
C ARG A 199 4.79 -29.72 0.21
N ALA A 200 3.58 -29.97 -0.33
CA ALA A 200 3.17 -31.32 -0.70
C ALA A 200 4.03 -31.89 -1.84
N ILE A 201 4.26 -31.08 -2.89
CA ILE A 201 5.13 -31.46 -4.01
C ILE A 201 6.56 -31.77 -3.52
N ALA A 202 7.14 -30.88 -2.69
CA ALA A 202 8.46 -31.11 -2.11
C ALA A 202 8.51 -32.41 -1.27
N GLY A 203 7.43 -32.73 -0.55
CA GLY A 203 7.28 -34.00 0.18
C GLY A 203 7.31 -35.20 -0.74
N ILE A 204 6.49 -35.18 -1.81
CA ILE A 204 6.45 -36.27 -2.80
C ILE A 204 7.82 -36.49 -3.46
N ILE A 205 8.52 -35.41 -3.84
CA ILE A 205 9.87 -35.50 -4.40
C ILE A 205 10.82 -36.17 -3.39
N ARG A 206 10.80 -35.79 -2.11
CA ARG A 206 11.64 -36.40 -1.06
C ARG A 206 11.39 -37.91 -0.91
N TYR A 207 10.13 -38.30 -0.97
CA TYR A 207 9.76 -39.74 -0.81
C TYR A 207 10.11 -40.58 -2.03
N ASN A 208 10.01 -40.02 -3.25
CA ASN A 208 10.31 -40.75 -4.47
C ASN A 208 11.82 -40.78 -4.80
N TYR A 209 12.59 -39.82 -4.29
CA TYR A 209 14.03 -39.69 -4.53
C TYR A 209 14.82 -39.58 -3.23
N PRO A 210 14.80 -40.62 -2.34
CA PRO A 210 15.34 -40.51 -0.99
C PRO A 210 16.82 -40.14 -0.97
N ASP A 211 17.61 -40.61 -1.92
CA ASP A 211 19.06 -40.39 -1.99
C ASP A 211 19.43 -39.09 -2.73
N THR A 212 18.61 -38.65 -3.70
CA THR A 212 18.91 -37.50 -4.58
C THR A 212 17.95 -36.31 -4.40
N TYR A 213 17.01 -36.39 -3.46
CA TYR A 213 15.94 -35.38 -3.32
C TYR A 213 16.45 -33.93 -3.24
N LYS A 214 17.64 -33.71 -2.70
CA LYS A 214 18.20 -32.35 -2.59
C LYS A 214 18.57 -31.79 -3.96
N GLN A 215 19.03 -32.62 -4.88
CA GLN A 215 19.29 -32.24 -6.26
C GLN A 215 17.97 -32.03 -6.99
N GLU A 216 17.04 -32.97 -6.87
CA GLU A 216 15.72 -32.89 -7.46
C GLU A 216 14.97 -31.62 -7.05
N LEU A 217 14.94 -31.30 -5.75
CA LEU A 217 14.30 -30.06 -5.26
C LEU A 217 14.91 -28.81 -5.91
N ARG A 218 16.24 -28.77 -6.10
CA ARG A 218 16.90 -27.64 -6.78
C ARG A 218 16.50 -27.57 -8.25
N ASP A 219 16.43 -28.70 -8.92
CA ASP A 219 16.03 -28.78 -10.34
C ASP A 219 14.56 -28.36 -10.54
N TRP A 220 13.74 -28.50 -9.50
CA TRP A 220 12.37 -27.97 -9.42
C TRP A 220 12.29 -26.51 -8.97
N GLY A 221 13.44 -25.86 -8.68
CA GLY A 221 13.51 -24.44 -8.30
C GLY A 221 13.37 -24.16 -6.80
N PHE A 222 13.25 -25.18 -5.93
CA PHE A 222 13.15 -24.96 -4.49
C PHE A 222 14.45 -24.41 -3.91
N GLN A 223 14.31 -23.56 -2.88
CA GLN A 223 15.46 -22.97 -2.18
C GLN A 223 16.28 -24.04 -1.48
N LYS A 224 17.59 -23.81 -1.43
CA LYS A 224 18.51 -24.68 -0.70
C LYS A 224 18.21 -24.62 0.79
N GLU A 225 17.99 -25.79 1.40
CA GLU A 225 17.93 -25.90 2.87
C GLU A 225 19.28 -25.44 3.44
N LYS A 226 19.27 -24.54 4.42
CA LYS A 226 20.47 -24.29 5.23
C LYS A 226 20.56 -25.39 6.26
N TYR A 227 21.65 -26.13 6.22
CA TYR A 227 22.02 -27.12 7.21
C TYR A 227 22.54 -26.44 8.47
#